data_eac9d7c64c9e2898867df5aed4e92dd2
#
_entry.id   eac9d7c64c9e2898867df5aed4e92dd2
#
_cell.length_a   1.000
_cell.length_b   1.000
_cell.length_c   1.000
_cell.angle_alpha   90.00
_cell.angle_beta   90.00
_cell.angle_gamma   90.00
#
_symmetry.space_group_name_H-M   'P 1'
#
loop_
_entity.id
_entity.type
_entity.pdbx_description
1 polymer ?
#
loop_
_entity_poly.entity_id
_entity_poly.type
_entity_poly.pdbx_seq_one_letter_code
_entity_poly.pdbx_strand_id
1 'polypeptide(L)'
;MEKLEKIKKVLIQCGGIARTADFVTAGINQISLGESCKNGDLKRIRQGFYQLTDDDSLSEAQYLRALLPEGIVCMESALFFYGYSDFAPRKWSIAVPRSISLAKLKIDVVPLKTYYIQNELHEIGKAAASFDGTELAIYDRERTICDCFKYRTRLDSETFGKAINAYAVDDKKNLCNLSKYAKELGLYKRVMDLMEVMLNG
;
A
#
# COMPACT_ATOMS: atom_id res chain seq x y z
N MET A 1 32.29 -17.84 4.27
CA MET A 1 32.33 -16.42 3.82
C MET A 1 31.68 -16.20 2.47
N GLU A 2 32.06 -16.93 1.41
CA GLU A 2 31.53 -16.73 0.04
C GLU A 2 29.99 -16.88 -0.09
N LYS A 3 29.40 -17.81 0.66
CA LYS A 3 27.95 -18.10 0.64
C LYS A 3 27.12 -16.95 1.23
N LEU A 4 27.55 -16.40 2.38
CA LEU A 4 26.88 -15.29 3.01
C LEU A 4 26.94 -14.01 2.15
N GLU A 5 28.08 -13.78 1.48
CA GLU A 5 28.21 -12.68 0.54
C GLU A 5 27.28 -12.78 -0.66
N LYS A 6 27.06 -14.00 -1.19
CA LYS A 6 26.06 -14.24 -2.24
C LYS A 6 24.64 -13.93 -1.75
N ILE A 7 24.31 -14.37 -0.54
CA ILE A 7 23.01 -14.08 0.10
C ILE A 7 22.80 -12.57 0.24
N LYS A 8 23.79 -11.84 0.77
CA LYS A 8 23.75 -10.38 0.91
C LYS A 8 23.54 -9.67 -0.42
N LYS A 9 24.24 -10.10 -1.48
CA LYS A 9 24.07 -9.54 -2.84
C LYS A 9 22.64 -9.68 -3.33
N VAL A 10 22.01 -10.86 -3.16
CA VAL A 10 20.61 -11.08 -3.55
C VAL A 10 19.68 -10.16 -2.77
N LEU A 11 19.87 -10.04 -1.46
CA LEU A 11 19.05 -9.17 -0.62
C LEU A 11 19.19 -7.71 -1.03
N ILE A 12 20.40 -7.22 -1.29
CA ILE A 12 20.64 -5.84 -1.75
C ILE A 12 19.91 -5.59 -3.09
N GLN A 13 20.01 -6.52 -4.05
CA GLN A 13 19.32 -6.42 -5.34
C GLN A 13 17.81 -6.41 -5.21
N CYS A 14 17.27 -7.10 -4.19
CA CYS A 14 15.84 -7.17 -3.89
C CYS A 14 15.35 -6.06 -2.93
N GLY A 15 16.20 -5.10 -2.55
CA GLY A 15 15.84 -4.01 -1.64
C GLY A 15 15.71 -4.44 -0.18
N GLY A 16 16.51 -5.41 0.26
CA GLY A 16 16.62 -5.89 1.65
C GLY A 16 15.76 -7.11 1.96
N ILE A 17 14.74 -7.41 1.15
CA ILE A 17 13.83 -8.55 1.34
C ILE A 17 13.79 -9.38 0.06
N ALA A 18 14.13 -10.66 0.14
CA ALA A 18 14.12 -11.56 -1.01
C ALA A 18 13.26 -12.81 -0.77
N ARG A 19 12.71 -13.34 -1.86
CA ARG A 19 11.93 -14.57 -1.88
C ARG A 19 12.84 -15.78 -2.03
N THR A 20 12.38 -16.95 -1.59
CA THR A 20 13.07 -18.22 -1.85
C THR A 20 13.44 -18.36 -3.33
N ALA A 21 12.55 -17.94 -4.25
CA ALA A 21 12.80 -18.04 -5.70
C ALA A 21 14.00 -17.18 -6.15
N ASP A 22 14.17 -15.98 -5.58
CA ASP A 22 15.28 -15.08 -5.92
C ASP A 22 16.61 -15.70 -5.56
N PHE A 23 16.70 -16.35 -4.40
CA PHE A 23 17.87 -17.09 -3.96
C PHE A 23 18.15 -18.31 -4.84
N VAL A 24 17.11 -19.07 -5.18
CA VAL A 24 17.26 -20.24 -6.07
C VAL A 24 17.77 -19.83 -7.45
N THR A 25 17.27 -18.72 -8.00
CA THR A 25 17.76 -18.15 -9.27
C THR A 25 19.23 -17.75 -9.17
N ALA A 26 19.68 -17.30 -8.01
CA ALA A 26 21.09 -16.98 -7.72
C ALA A 26 21.96 -18.22 -7.39
N GLY A 27 21.40 -19.45 -7.48
CA GLY A 27 22.10 -20.70 -7.20
C GLY A 27 22.22 -21.04 -5.71
N ILE A 28 21.40 -20.42 -4.85
CA ILE A 28 21.35 -20.70 -3.41
C ILE A 28 20.14 -21.59 -3.11
N ASN A 29 20.39 -22.83 -2.65
CA ASN A 29 19.32 -23.77 -2.37
C ASN A 29 18.62 -23.52 -1.00
N GLN A 30 17.45 -24.11 -0.82
CA GLN A 30 16.64 -23.95 0.41
C GLN A 30 17.33 -24.47 1.67
N ILE A 31 18.16 -25.52 1.58
CA ILE A 31 18.90 -26.07 2.70
C ILE A 31 19.86 -25.01 3.24
N SER A 32 20.54 -24.32 2.31
CA SER A 32 21.45 -23.22 2.62
C SER A 32 20.78 -22.05 3.32
N LEU A 33 19.55 -21.69 2.89
CA LEU A 33 18.75 -20.67 3.58
C LEU A 33 18.36 -21.09 4.99
N GLY A 34 17.97 -22.37 5.16
CA GLY A 34 17.66 -22.94 6.47
C GLY A 34 18.85 -22.93 7.41
N GLU A 35 20.06 -23.23 6.93
CA GLU A 35 21.31 -23.14 7.69
C GLU A 35 21.61 -21.69 8.10
N SER A 36 21.50 -20.73 7.18
CA SER A 36 21.72 -19.31 7.49
C SER A 36 20.70 -18.78 8.49
N CYS A 37 19.46 -19.25 8.47
CA CYS A 37 18.49 -18.92 9.51
C CYS A 37 18.87 -19.52 10.89
N LYS A 38 19.36 -20.77 10.93
CA LYS A 38 19.81 -21.42 12.18
C LYS A 38 21.05 -20.75 12.76
N ASN A 39 21.95 -20.26 11.91
CA ASN A 39 23.15 -19.54 12.31
C ASN A 39 22.87 -18.12 12.77
N GLY A 40 21.64 -17.61 12.58
CA GLY A 40 21.27 -16.24 12.93
C GLY A 40 21.65 -15.19 11.89
N ASP A 41 22.16 -15.58 10.71
CA ASP A 41 22.50 -14.63 9.64
C ASP A 41 21.24 -14.07 8.94
N LEU A 42 20.21 -14.92 8.79
CA LEU A 42 18.94 -14.59 8.16
C LEU A 42 17.76 -14.74 9.13
N LYS A 43 16.82 -13.83 9.01
CA LYS A 43 15.52 -13.92 9.67
C LYS A 43 14.43 -14.16 8.61
N ARG A 44 13.57 -15.13 8.87
CA ARG A 44 12.41 -15.42 8.05
C ARG A 44 11.25 -14.54 8.46
N ILE A 45 10.88 -13.56 7.64
CA ILE A 45 9.81 -12.59 7.95
C ILE A 45 8.42 -13.22 7.77
N ARG A 46 8.29 -14.03 6.72
CA ARG A 46 7.10 -14.79 6.36
C ARG A 46 7.53 -16.04 5.59
N GLN A 47 6.66 -17.01 5.42
CA GLN A 47 6.97 -18.18 4.62
C GLN A 47 7.47 -17.79 3.23
N GLY A 48 8.71 -18.18 2.92
CA GLY A 48 9.36 -17.91 1.64
C GLY A 48 9.93 -16.51 1.48
N PHE A 49 9.99 -15.69 2.55
CA PHE A 49 10.60 -14.35 2.53
C PHE A 49 11.63 -14.19 3.64
N TYR A 50 12.77 -13.64 3.30
CA TYR A 50 13.93 -13.54 4.17
C TYR A 50 14.56 -12.15 4.10
N GLN A 51 15.16 -11.72 5.20
CA GLN A 51 16.02 -10.54 5.34
C GLN A 51 17.24 -10.87 6.19
N LEU A 52 18.25 -9.99 6.23
CA LEU A 52 19.31 -10.10 7.21
C LEU A 52 18.76 -9.91 8.63
N THR A 53 19.30 -10.65 9.60
CA THR A 53 18.84 -10.56 11.00
C THR A 53 19.11 -9.19 11.59
N ASP A 54 20.26 -8.59 11.28
CA ASP A 54 20.73 -7.32 11.82
C ASP A 54 20.33 -6.11 10.96
N ASP A 55 19.46 -6.29 9.96
CA ASP A 55 18.99 -5.19 9.11
C ASP A 55 17.68 -4.60 9.67
N ASP A 56 17.81 -3.63 10.54
CA ASP A 56 16.70 -2.85 11.10
C ASP A 56 16.47 -1.54 10.32
N SER A 57 17.14 -1.35 9.18
CA SER A 57 17.04 -0.13 8.36
C SER A 57 15.85 -0.12 7.40
N LEU A 58 15.14 -1.25 7.26
CA LEU A 58 14.05 -1.38 6.30
C LEU A 58 12.81 -0.60 6.74
N SER A 59 12.30 0.24 5.86
CA SER A 59 11.06 0.98 6.08
C SER A 59 9.83 0.08 5.92
N GLU A 60 8.70 0.49 6.54
CA GLU A 60 7.40 -0.20 6.35
C GLU A 60 7.00 -0.27 4.88
N ALA A 61 7.36 0.75 4.08
CA ALA A 61 7.10 0.77 2.64
C ALA A 61 7.87 -0.34 1.90
N GLN A 62 9.12 -0.63 2.28
CA GLN A 62 9.89 -1.73 1.70
C GLN A 62 9.26 -3.09 2.03
N TYR A 63 8.78 -3.28 3.27
CA TYR A 63 8.03 -4.48 3.63
C TYR A 63 6.74 -4.62 2.82
N LEU A 64 5.95 -3.54 2.66
CA LEU A 64 4.73 -3.56 1.85
C LEU A 64 5.00 -3.92 0.40
N ARG A 65 5.99 -3.29 -0.22
CA ARG A 65 6.41 -3.58 -1.59
C ARG A 65 6.79 -5.06 -1.79
N ALA A 66 7.55 -5.63 -0.86
CA ALA A 66 8.02 -7.01 -0.96
C ALA A 66 6.91 -8.03 -0.64
N LEU A 67 6.14 -7.80 0.43
CA LEU A 67 5.23 -8.79 1.00
C LEU A 67 3.80 -8.69 0.44
N LEU A 68 3.39 -7.52 -0.06
CA LEU A 68 2.02 -7.27 -0.53
C LEU A 68 2.01 -6.44 -1.83
N PRO A 69 2.64 -6.93 -2.91
CA PRO A 69 2.76 -6.18 -4.17
C PRO A 69 1.40 -5.87 -4.83
N GLU A 70 0.34 -6.62 -4.50
CA GLU A 70 -1.02 -6.37 -4.96
C GLU A 70 -1.74 -5.27 -4.14
N GLY A 71 -1.14 -4.82 -3.04
CA GLY A 71 -1.71 -3.79 -2.17
C GLY A 71 -1.65 -2.41 -2.80
N ILE A 72 -2.72 -1.64 -2.65
CA ILE A 72 -2.77 -0.24 -3.08
C ILE A 72 -3.04 0.63 -1.84
N VAL A 73 -2.18 1.61 -1.57
CA VAL A 73 -2.38 2.56 -0.47
C VAL A 73 -3.69 3.33 -0.70
N CYS A 74 -4.55 3.40 0.31
CA CYS A 74 -5.89 3.96 0.19
C CYS A 74 -6.34 4.69 1.47
N MET A 75 -7.54 5.22 1.48
CA MET A 75 -8.22 5.79 2.63
C MET A 75 -7.30 6.69 3.49
N GLU A 76 -7.19 6.46 4.80
CA GLU A 76 -6.47 7.33 5.73
C GLU A 76 -5.00 7.52 5.34
N SER A 77 -4.33 6.49 4.81
CA SER A 77 -2.94 6.59 4.36
C SER A 77 -2.81 7.42 3.09
N ALA A 78 -3.76 7.30 2.15
CA ALA A 78 -3.78 8.12 0.94
C ALA A 78 -4.18 9.56 1.26
N LEU A 79 -5.16 9.78 2.16
CA LEU A 79 -5.55 11.11 2.62
C LEU A 79 -4.37 11.86 3.25
N PHE A 80 -3.61 11.19 4.11
CA PHE A 80 -2.42 11.78 4.72
C PHE A 80 -1.34 12.08 3.67
N PHE A 81 -1.09 11.16 2.74
CA PHE A 81 -0.12 11.36 1.66
C PHE A 81 -0.43 12.58 0.78
N TYR A 82 -1.71 12.82 0.48
CA TYR A 82 -2.13 13.99 -0.33
C TYR A 82 -2.28 15.28 0.49
N GLY A 83 -2.08 15.24 1.80
CA GLY A 83 -2.28 16.39 2.68
C GLY A 83 -3.76 16.71 2.92
N TYR A 84 -4.65 15.75 2.73
CA TYR A 84 -6.08 15.87 2.98
C TYR A 84 -6.48 15.48 4.41
N SER A 85 -5.51 15.03 5.20
CA SER A 85 -5.63 14.76 6.64
C SER A 85 -4.36 15.18 7.36
N ASP A 86 -4.46 15.77 8.54
CA ASP A 86 -3.32 16.12 9.41
C ASP A 86 -2.88 14.93 10.27
N PHE A 87 -3.71 13.91 10.37
CA PHE A 87 -3.45 12.77 11.23
C PHE A 87 -2.71 11.67 10.46
N ALA A 88 -1.45 11.42 10.85
CA ALA A 88 -0.71 10.27 10.37
C ALA A 88 -1.40 8.97 10.87
N PRO A 89 -1.79 8.07 9.98
CA PRO A 89 -2.47 6.84 10.39
C PRO A 89 -1.51 5.91 11.11
N ARG A 90 -1.97 5.31 12.23
CA ARG A 90 -1.18 4.31 12.98
C ARG A 90 -1.04 2.96 12.27
N LYS A 91 -1.82 2.74 11.23
CA LYS A 91 -1.83 1.52 10.40
C LYS A 91 -1.91 1.92 8.95
N TRP A 92 -1.21 1.22 8.10
CA TRP A 92 -1.32 1.38 6.67
C TRP A 92 -2.70 0.94 6.18
N SER A 93 -3.45 1.87 5.60
CA SER A 93 -4.72 1.57 4.94
C SER A 93 -4.43 1.07 3.53
N ILE A 94 -4.67 -0.22 3.30
CA ILE A 94 -4.32 -0.90 2.04
C ILE A 94 -5.55 -1.54 1.42
N ALA A 95 -5.84 -1.17 0.19
CA ALA A 95 -6.83 -1.84 -0.66
C ALA A 95 -6.23 -3.10 -1.26
N VAL A 96 -6.99 -4.19 -1.20
CA VAL A 96 -6.61 -5.49 -1.75
C VAL A 96 -7.79 -6.08 -2.53
N PRO A 97 -7.53 -6.87 -3.57
CA PRO A 97 -8.61 -7.54 -4.29
C PRO A 97 -9.31 -8.56 -3.37
N ARG A 98 -10.62 -8.75 -3.55
CA ARG A 98 -11.39 -9.73 -2.75
C ARG A 98 -10.88 -11.16 -2.88
N SER A 99 -10.24 -11.49 -4.00
CA SER A 99 -9.64 -12.80 -4.28
C SER A 99 -8.32 -13.04 -3.56
N ILE A 100 -7.78 -12.07 -2.82
CA ILE A 100 -6.50 -12.22 -2.13
C ILE A 100 -6.55 -13.34 -1.09
N SER A 101 -5.49 -14.15 -1.04
CA SER A 101 -5.33 -15.13 0.03
C SER A 101 -5.08 -14.46 1.38
N LEU A 102 -5.82 -14.86 2.41
CA LEU A 102 -5.64 -14.36 3.78
C LEU A 102 -4.22 -14.60 4.32
N ALA A 103 -3.53 -15.64 3.84
CA ALA A 103 -2.14 -15.90 4.22
C ALA A 103 -1.20 -14.78 3.77
N LYS A 104 -1.49 -14.09 2.68
CA LYS A 104 -0.70 -12.93 2.20
C LYS A 104 -0.87 -11.69 3.10
N LEU A 105 -1.97 -11.59 3.84
CA LEU A 105 -2.27 -10.46 4.73
C LEU A 105 -1.68 -10.64 6.14
N LYS A 106 -1.15 -11.81 6.46
CA LYS A 106 -0.43 -12.06 7.71
C LYS A 106 0.97 -11.46 7.62
N ILE A 107 1.06 -10.16 7.88
CA ILE A 107 2.28 -9.36 7.88
C ILE A 107 2.41 -8.74 9.27
N ASP A 108 3.23 -9.37 10.14
CA ASP A 108 3.36 -8.94 11.53
C ASP A 108 4.30 -7.72 11.69
N VAL A 109 5.14 -7.47 10.68
CA VAL A 109 6.14 -6.40 10.68
C VAL A 109 5.58 -5.03 10.29
N VAL A 110 4.38 -4.96 9.72
CA VAL A 110 3.71 -3.72 9.34
C VAL A 110 2.25 -3.76 9.79
N PRO A 111 1.79 -2.79 10.60
CA PRO A 111 0.40 -2.73 11.01
C PRO A 111 -0.51 -2.36 9.84
N LEU A 112 -1.45 -3.25 9.49
CA LEU A 112 -2.35 -3.09 8.35
C LEU A 112 -3.80 -2.84 8.77
N LYS A 113 -4.49 -1.98 8.00
CA LYS A 113 -5.95 -1.85 7.92
C LYS A 113 -6.36 -2.15 6.48
N THR A 114 -6.94 -3.33 6.24
CA THR A 114 -7.26 -3.79 4.90
C THR A 114 -8.66 -3.40 4.45
N TYR A 115 -8.77 -2.99 3.19
CA TYR A 115 -10.00 -2.69 2.48
C TYR A 115 -10.14 -3.65 1.30
N TYR A 116 -11.14 -4.54 1.35
CA TYR A 116 -11.38 -5.52 0.30
C TYR A 116 -12.19 -4.91 -0.83
N ILE A 117 -11.61 -4.86 -2.01
CA ILE A 117 -12.19 -4.26 -3.21
C ILE A 117 -12.56 -5.37 -4.21
N GLN A 118 -13.68 -5.23 -4.89
CA GLN A 118 -14.03 -6.12 -6.01
C GLN A 118 -12.91 -6.08 -7.06
N ASN A 119 -12.59 -7.22 -7.63
CA ASN A 119 -11.42 -7.37 -8.51
C ASN A 119 -11.48 -6.39 -9.70
N GLU A 120 -12.67 -6.19 -10.26
CA GLU A 120 -12.93 -5.31 -11.40
C GLU A 120 -12.73 -3.82 -11.07
N LEU A 121 -12.86 -3.47 -9.79
CA LEU A 121 -12.77 -2.08 -9.30
C LEU A 121 -11.41 -1.77 -8.65
N HIS A 122 -10.53 -2.78 -8.51
CA HIS A 122 -9.29 -2.65 -7.76
C HIS A 122 -8.26 -1.76 -8.47
N GLU A 123 -8.19 -1.82 -9.79
CA GLU A 123 -7.22 -1.06 -10.58
C GLU A 123 -7.70 0.36 -10.94
N ILE A 124 -8.97 0.71 -10.64
CA ILE A 124 -9.53 2.03 -10.96
C ILE A 124 -8.87 3.09 -10.08
N GLY A 125 -8.26 4.10 -10.70
CA GLY A 125 -7.59 5.19 -10.00
C GLY A 125 -6.25 4.80 -9.37
N LYS A 126 -5.65 3.68 -9.78
CA LYS A 126 -4.32 3.29 -9.34
C LYS A 126 -3.24 4.17 -9.94
N ALA A 127 -2.36 4.66 -9.11
CA ALA A 127 -1.19 5.47 -9.45
C ALA A 127 0.04 4.93 -8.70
N ALA A 128 1.19 5.57 -8.88
CA ALA A 128 2.41 5.29 -8.14
C ALA A 128 2.81 6.50 -7.29
N ALA A 129 3.36 6.24 -6.11
CA ALA A 129 3.90 7.27 -5.22
C ALA A 129 5.12 6.76 -4.46
N SER A 130 6.01 7.67 -4.10
CA SER A 130 7.19 7.37 -3.31
C SER A 130 6.91 7.57 -1.82
N PHE A 131 7.21 6.54 -1.03
CA PHE A 131 7.16 6.53 0.43
C PHE A 131 8.56 6.19 0.95
N ASP A 132 9.24 7.14 1.57
CA ASP A 132 10.62 6.99 2.05
C ASP A 132 11.58 6.42 0.98
N GLY A 133 11.45 6.89 -0.27
CA GLY A 133 12.25 6.43 -1.40
C GLY A 133 11.80 5.09 -2.01
N THR A 134 10.75 4.46 -1.48
CA THR A 134 10.16 3.23 -2.01
C THR A 134 8.88 3.54 -2.79
N GLU A 135 8.83 3.11 -4.05
CA GLU A 135 7.62 3.25 -4.86
C GLU A 135 6.59 2.21 -4.45
N LEU A 136 5.37 2.69 -4.12
CA LEU A 136 4.18 1.88 -3.86
C LEU A 136 3.03 2.29 -4.76
N ALA A 137 2.12 1.36 -5.01
CA ALA A 137 0.83 1.68 -5.59
C ALA A 137 -0.03 2.47 -4.59
N ILE A 138 -0.71 3.51 -5.06
CA ILE A 138 -1.64 4.34 -4.28
C ILE A 138 -2.86 4.64 -5.13
N TYR A 139 -4.02 4.80 -4.55
CA TYR A 139 -5.14 5.42 -5.27
C TYR A 139 -4.89 6.91 -5.46
N ASP A 140 -5.19 7.41 -6.67
CA ASP A 140 -5.10 8.83 -6.97
C ASP A 140 -6.10 9.66 -6.11
N ARG A 141 -6.03 10.97 -6.24
CA ARG A 141 -6.86 11.91 -5.47
C ARG A 141 -8.34 11.62 -5.63
N GLU A 142 -8.76 11.44 -6.87
CA GLU A 142 -10.16 11.27 -7.25
C GLU A 142 -10.74 9.97 -6.74
N ARG A 143 -9.96 8.88 -6.87
CA ARG A 143 -10.36 7.59 -6.30
C ARG A 143 -10.37 7.63 -4.79
N THR A 144 -9.41 8.30 -4.16
CA THR A 144 -9.36 8.48 -2.70
C THR A 144 -10.58 9.23 -2.20
N ILE A 145 -11.01 10.30 -2.89
CA ILE A 145 -12.25 11.01 -2.57
C ILE A 145 -13.47 10.12 -2.76
N CYS A 146 -13.59 9.40 -3.86
CA CYS A 146 -14.70 8.44 -4.05
C CYS A 146 -14.75 7.41 -2.91
N ASP A 147 -13.61 6.91 -2.46
CA ASP A 147 -13.55 5.96 -1.35
C ASP A 147 -13.97 6.58 -0.02
N CYS A 148 -13.75 7.88 0.22
CA CYS A 148 -14.30 8.60 1.39
C CYS A 148 -15.83 8.55 1.41
N PHE A 149 -16.50 8.72 0.26
CA PHE A 149 -17.95 8.56 0.16
C PHE A 149 -18.41 7.11 0.35
N LYS A 150 -17.67 6.16 -0.21
CA LYS A 150 -17.98 4.73 -0.12
C LYS A 150 -17.89 4.22 1.32
N TYR A 151 -16.86 4.65 2.02
CA TYR A 151 -16.58 4.23 3.39
C TYR A 151 -16.90 5.32 4.41
N ARG A 152 -17.88 6.19 4.12
CA ARG A 152 -18.26 7.35 4.96
C ARG A 152 -18.45 7.01 6.43
N THR A 153 -19.02 5.83 6.71
CA THR A 153 -19.27 5.35 8.07
C THR A 153 -18.01 4.87 8.81
N ARG A 154 -16.89 4.74 8.12
CA ARG A 154 -15.59 4.34 8.69
C ARG A 154 -14.67 5.53 8.94
N LEU A 155 -15.05 6.72 8.47
CA LEU A 155 -14.36 7.98 8.71
C LEU A 155 -15.18 8.80 9.69
N ASP A 156 -14.51 9.46 10.63
CA ASP A 156 -15.13 10.51 11.43
C ASP A 156 -15.54 11.69 10.55
N SER A 157 -16.45 12.51 11.06
CA SER A 157 -17.01 13.62 10.27
C SER A 157 -16.01 14.74 10.00
N GLU A 158 -15.06 14.94 10.89
CA GLU A 158 -14.00 15.95 10.75
C GLU A 158 -13.03 15.57 9.64
N THR A 159 -12.50 14.34 9.67
CA THR A 159 -11.61 13.80 8.63
C THR A 159 -12.28 13.82 7.25
N PHE A 160 -13.56 13.42 7.17
CA PHE A 160 -14.30 13.49 5.92
C PHE A 160 -14.44 14.93 5.40
N GLY A 161 -14.93 15.86 6.24
CA GLY A 161 -15.12 17.26 5.86
C GLY A 161 -13.81 17.89 5.41
N LYS A 162 -12.73 17.66 6.17
CA LYS A 162 -11.40 18.16 5.83
C LYS A 162 -10.91 17.62 4.48
N ALA A 163 -11.07 16.34 4.22
CA ALA A 163 -10.65 15.72 2.95
C ALA A 163 -11.39 16.32 1.75
N ILE A 164 -12.70 16.53 1.86
CA ILE A 164 -13.51 17.12 0.78
C ILE A 164 -13.12 18.60 0.56
N ASN A 165 -12.97 19.39 1.63
CA ASN A 165 -12.55 20.78 1.54
C ASN A 165 -11.16 20.91 0.91
N ALA A 166 -10.19 20.10 1.35
CA ALA A 166 -8.83 20.12 0.83
C ALA A 166 -8.81 19.74 -0.66
N TYR A 167 -9.57 18.73 -1.06
CA TYR A 167 -9.70 18.36 -2.47
C TYR A 167 -10.35 19.46 -3.32
N ALA A 168 -11.38 20.13 -2.81
CA ALA A 168 -12.09 21.18 -3.54
C ALA A 168 -11.16 22.34 -3.95
N VAL A 169 -10.14 22.64 -3.15
CA VAL A 169 -9.15 23.70 -3.41
C VAL A 169 -7.84 23.18 -4.01
N ASP A 170 -7.66 21.88 -4.20
CA ASP A 170 -6.43 21.31 -4.77
C ASP A 170 -6.34 21.63 -6.27
N ASP A 171 -5.31 22.35 -6.68
CA ASP A 171 -5.05 22.69 -8.09
C ASP A 171 -4.79 21.46 -8.98
N LYS A 172 -4.43 20.32 -8.36
CA LYS A 172 -4.17 19.05 -9.07
C LYS A 172 -5.43 18.17 -9.19
N LYS A 173 -6.59 18.66 -8.74
CA LYS A 173 -7.86 17.92 -8.87
C LYS A 173 -8.24 17.70 -10.34
N ASN A 174 -8.82 16.54 -10.62
CA ASN A 174 -9.32 16.19 -11.94
C ASN A 174 -10.80 15.78 -11.86
N LEU A 175 -11.70 16.76 -12.10
CA LEU A 175 -13.14 16.54 -11.99
C LEU A 175 -13.68 15.53 -13.04
N CYS A 176 -13.00 15.38 -14.19
CA CYS A 176 -13.36 14.37 -15.18
C CYS A 176 -13.13 12.96 -14.64
N ASN A 177 -11.95 12.71 -14.02
CA ASN A 177 -11.66 11.44 -13.39
C ASN A 177 -12.58 11.19 -12.19
N LEU A 178 -12.84 12.21 -11.37
CA LEU A 178 -13.76 12.10 -10.23
C LEU A 178 -15.14 11.64 -10.69
N SER A 179 -15.70 12.29 -11.73
CA SER A 179 -17.00 11.93 -12.31
C SER A 179 -17.00 10.52 -12.89
N LYS A 180 -15.94 10.14 -13.61
CA LYS A 180 -15.75 8.80 -14.16
C LYS A 180 -15.73 7.73 -13.07
N TYR A 181 -14.87 7.88 -12.08
CA TYR A 181 -14.73 6.89 -10.98
C TYR A 181 -15.99 6.82 -10.12
N ALA A 182 -16.65 7.97 -9.87
CA ALA A 182 -17.91 8.00 -9.16
C ALA A 182 -19.01 7.18 -9.86
N LYS A 183 -19.07 7.22 -11.21
CA LYS A 183 -19.98 6.38 -12.01
C LYS A 183 -19.65 4.90 -11.89
N GLU A 184 -18.38 4.54 -12.10
CA GLU A 184 -17.91 3.14 -12.04
C GLU A 184 -18.10 2.53 -10.65
N LEU A 185 -17.98 3.32 -9.59
CA LEU A 185 -18.16 2.91 -8.20
C LEU A 185 -19.61 2.98 -7.70
N GLY A 186 -20.56 3.45 -8.56
CA GLY A 186 -21.98 3.61 -8.17
C GLY A 186 -22.25 4.73 -7.16
N LEU A 187 -21.41 5.76 -7.16
CA LEU A 187 -21.44 6.86 -6.19
C LEU A 187 -21.78 8.21 -6.82
N TYR A 188 -22.06 8.24 -8.13
CA TYR A 188 -22.10 9.45 -8.92
C TYR A 188 -22.94 10.57 -8.29
N LYS A 189 -24.21 10.30 -7.97
CA LYS A 189 -25.10 11.31 -7.41
C LYS A 189 -24.54 11.88 -6.09
N ARG A 190 -24.14 11.00 -5.17
CA ARG A 190 -23.64 11.42 -3.84
C ARG A 190 -22.37 12.27 -3.91
N VAL A 191 -21.47 11.94 -4.84
CA VAL A 191 -20.22 12.68 -5.06
C VAL A 191 -20.49 14.01 -5.73
N MET A 192 -21.28 14.02 -6.82
CA MET A 192 -21.54 15.24 -7.59
C MET A 192 -22.36 16.25 -6.81
N ASP A 193 -23.43 15.84 -6.14
CA ASP A 193 -24.28 16.74 -5.35
C ASP A 193 -23.46 17.52 -4.29
N LEU A 194 -22.53 16.87 -3.59
CA LEU A 194 -21.69 17.56 -2.62
C LEU A 194 -20.61 18.42 -3.30
N MET A 195 -19.95 17.90 -4.34
CA MET A 195 -18.90 18.65 -5.02
C MET A 195 -19.44 19.91 -5.74
N GLU A 196 -20.66 19.88 -6.25
CA GLU A 196 -21.30 21.06 -6.82
C GLU A 196 -21.47 22.18 -5.78
N VAL A 197 -21.91 21.82 -4.57
CA VAL A 197 -22.02 22.78 -3.45
C VAL A 197 -20.65 23.33 -3.08
N MET A 198 -19.61 22.49 -3.01
CA MET A 198 -18.27 22.89 -2.56
C MET A 198 -17.49 23.72 -3.60
N LEU A 199 -17.80 23.59 -4.89
CA LEU A 199 -17.10 24.31 -5.96
C LEU A 199 -17.79 25.62 -6.36
N ASN A 200 -19.08 25.77 -6.04
CA ASN A 200 -19.89 26.95 -6.39
C ASN A 200 -20.20 27.87 -5.18
N GLY A 201 -19.81 27.48 -3.97
CA GLY A 201 -19.92 28.25 -2.73
C GLY A 201 -18.63 28.95 -2.38
#